data_ba302faebd608b580a29134bfcae2e01
#
_entry.id   ba302faebd608b580a29134bfcae2e01
#
_cell.length_a   1.000
_cell.length_b   1.000
_cell.length_c   1.000
_cell.angle_alpha   90.00
_cell.angle_beta   90.00
_cell.angle_gamma   90.00
#
_symmetry.space_group_name_H-M   'P 1'
#
loop_
_entity.id
_entity.type
_entity.pdbx_description
1 polymer ?
#
loop_
_entity_poly.entity_id
_entity_poly.type
_entity_poly.pdbx_seq_one_letter_code
_entity_poly.pdbx_strand_id
1 'polypeptide(L)'
;MIDTGEDFLYPDGSNPRYPDRPGIEKDPKAITEDRLLSHIEQLGIKSFDFIIITHAHSDHIGAAHDILKTIPTQKIYIKKYSDDRLTDKTGLWDNLYGYERALQAAIETNTTIIQDISEEDSHLTLGNIKIDLLNYENEYENDGSLKKVYDDNLNSILSIVNINNTKIFLGGDLENTERHLEEKYAPLIGHVDVMKFNHHVETTKSNTKEFVDKLNPKKIIKTGIRPVEEKYAEYLKQKNISIINAGQLDRAAISLEFNNGNVTDVSDKYPHYGFYTNDGILKFKNWKNEAPEDGWTQHNDNWYYFFDSGTVAVGWKYIDKNWFYFNQNGELQTGLVDDGNHLYYIEKNTGMLSNAWKEISTKGTYYFKENGQAAQDEWMGRYHFENDRTLSKNKWIGIFHINRFGRVSLTDYRNYLFIIFTLALALIFLKLKKQYKDRIIKK
;
A
#
# COMPACT_ATOMS: atom_id res chain seq x y z
N MET A 1 -24.15 6.92 -5.62
CA MET A 1 -22.80 6.56 -5.22
C MET A 1 -22.57 6.98 -3.79
N ILE A 2 -21.77 6.28 -2.98
CA ILE A 2 -21.40 6.68 -1.62
C ILE A 2 -19.88 6.60 -1.54
N ASP A 3 -19.25 7.73 -1.23
CA ASP A 3 -17.83 8.01 -1.30
C ASP A 3 -17.18 7.72 -2.66
N THR A 4 -16.04 8.31 -2.92
CA THR A 4 -15.39 8.29 -4.24
C THR A 4 -13.97 7.73 -4.19
N GLY A 5 -13.42 7.53 -2.99
CA GLY A 5 -12.05 7.09 -2.80
C GLY A 5 -11.02 8.19 -3.00
N GLU A 6 -9.76 7.79 -2.95
CA GLU A 6 -8.57 8.64 -3.07
C GLU A 6 -8.34 9.10 -4.52
N ASP A 7 -7.66 10.24 -4.69
CA ASP A 7 -7.16 10.71 -5.97
C ASP A 7 -5.62 10.93 -5.95
N PHE A 8 -5.06 11.45 -7.06
CA PHE A 8 -3.63 11.75 -7.18
C PHE A 8 -3.28 13.22 -6.96
N LEU A 9 -4.27 14.07 -6.77
CA LEU A 9 -4.07 15.51 -6.77
C LEU A 9 -3.94 16.03 -5.35
N TYR A 10 -2.74 16.38 -4.98
CA TYR A 10 -2.38 16.93 -3.67
C TYR A 10 -2.09 18.42 -3.78
N PRO A 11 -2.31 19.19 -2.71
CA PRO A 11 -1.83 20.54 -2.65
C PRO A 11 -0.29 20.56 -2.69
N ASP A 12 0.28 21.41 -3.53
CA ASP A 12 1.73 21.59 -3.66
C ASP A 12 2.33 22.55 -2.62
N GLY A 13 1.48 23.08 -1.73
CA GLY A 13 1.86 24.03 -0.69
C GLY A 13 2.08 25.47 -1.19
N SER A 14 1.96 25.73 -2.49
CA SER A 14 2.12 27.08 -3.05
C SER A 14 0.98 28.04 -2.64
N ASN A 15 -0.20 27.49 -2.40
CA ASN A 15 -1.35 28.24 -1.90
C ASN A 15 -1.40 28.14 -0.36
N PRO A 16 -1.29 29.28 0.38
CA PRO A 16 -1.37 29.28 1.84
C PRO A 16 -2.67 28.67 2.42
N ARG A 17 -3.72 28.64 1.62
CA ARG A 17 -5.01 28.02 1.99
C ARG A 17 -4.90 26.48 2.03
N TYR A 18 -4.02 25.91 1.25
CA TYR A 18 -3.78 24.47 1.16
C TYR A 18 -2.29 24.19 1.37
N PRO A 19 -1.78 24.30 2.60
CA PRO A 19 -0.38 24.07 2.88
C PRO A 19 -0.03 22.58 2.70
N ASP A 20 1.21 22.33 2.30
CA ASP A 20 1.78 20.99 2.38
C ASP A 20 1.88 20.58 3.85
N ARG A 21 1.26 19.47 4.23
CA ARG A 21 1.18 19.01 5.63
C ARG A 21 1.80 17.64 5.80
N PRO A 22 2.43 17.36 6.97
CA PRO A 22 2.83 16.01 7.32
C PRO A 22 1.62 15.07 7.34
N GLY A 23 1.77 13.88 6.75
CA GLY A 23 0.71 12.87 6.71
C GLY A 23 -0.08 12.83 5.41
N ILE A 24 0.05 13.83 4.52
CA ILE A 24 -0.41 13.70 3.14
C ILE A 24 0.49 12.66 2.47
N GLU A 25 -0.06 11.49 2.25
CA GLU A 25 0.61 10.44 1.50
C GLU A 25 0.52 10.78 0.01
N LYS A 26 1.59 11.33 -0.52
CA LYS A 26 1.76 11.52 -1.96
C LYS A 26 2.06 10.15 -2.58
N ASP A 27 1.07 9.27 -2.60
CA ASP A 27 1.22 7.99 -3.28
C ASP A 27 0.82 8.12 -4.75
N PRO A 28 1.81 8.22 -5.67
CA PRO A 28 1.52 8.23 -7.11
C PRO A 28 0.96 6.87 -7.59
N LYS A 29 0.82 5.89 -6.70
CA LYS A 29 0.21 4.59 -6.98
C LYS A 29 -1.30 4.55 -6.74
N ALA A 30 -1.89 5.61 -6.21
CA ALA A 30 -3.32 5.71 -6.05
C ALA A 30 -4.00 5.78 -7.43
N ILE A 31 -4.09 4.65 -8.12
CA ILE A 31 -4.87 4.48 -9.36
C ILE A 31 -6.38 4.32 -9.07
N THR A 32 -6.81 4.75 -7.89
CA THR A 32 -8.19 4.57 -7.44
C THR A 32 -9.15 5.26 -8.38
N GLU A 33 -8.83 6.48 -8.79
CA GLU A 33 -9.64 7.27 -9.72
C GLU A 33 -9.80 6.58 -11.09
N ASP A 34 -8.70 6.25 -11.75
CA ASP A 34 -8.72 5.57 -13.05
C ASP A 34 -9.46 4.22 -12.98
N ARG A 35 -9.23 3.46 -11.90
CA ARG A 35 -9.92 2.19 -11.67
C ARG A 35 -11.41 2.40 -11.47
N LEU A 36 -11.78 3.40 -10.68
CA LEU A 36 -13.17 3.69 -10.37
C LEU A 36 -13.93 4.16 -11.60
N LEU A 37 -13.41 5.12 -12.35
CA LEU A 37 -14.00 5.59 -13.60
C LEU A 37 -14.15 4.47 -14.63
N SER A 38 -13.11 3.64 -14.76
CA SER A 38 -13.12 2.49 -15.66
C SER A 38 -14.16 1.44 -15.24
N HIS A 39 -14.30 1.20 -13.95
CA HIS A 39 -15.31 0.27 -13.44
C HIS A 39 -16.73 0.79 -13.68
N ILE A 40 -16.97 2.07 -13.45
CA ILE A 40 -18.24 2.73 -13.71
C ILE A 40 -18.60 2.63 -15.21
N GLU A 41 -17.63 2.86 -16.10
CA GLU A 41 -17.83 2.71 -17.54
C GLU A 41 -18.18 1.27 -17.94
N GLN A 42 -17.45 0.28 -17.40
CA GLN A 42 -17.72 -1.15 -17.66
C GLN A 42 -19.08 -1.61 -17.17
N LEU A 43 -19.57 -1.03 -16.07
CA LEU A 43 -20.94 -1.25 -15.59
C LEU A 43 -21.98 -0.57 -16.47
N GLY A 44 -21.57 0.23 -17.47
CA GLY A 44 -22.48 0.96 -18.35
C GLY A 44 -23.19 2.13 -17.66
N ILE A 45 -22.72 2.57 -16.51
CA ILE A 45 -23.31 3.70 -15.78
C ILE A 45 -23.01 4.99 -16.54
N LYS A 46 -24.04 5.74 -16.86
CA LYS A 46 -23.94 6.98 -17.67
C LYS A 46 -24.21 8.25 -16.85
N SER A 47 -24.81 8.11 -15.67
CA SER A 47 -25.11 9.24 -14.79
C SER A 47 -25.36 8.73 -13.37
N PHE A 48 -25.22 9.63 -12.40
CA PHE A 48 -25.66 9.42 -11.02
C PHE A 48 -26.84 10.32 -10.67
N ASP A 49 -27.86 9.76 -10.05
CA ASP A 49 -28.94 10.55 -9.45
C ASP A 49 -28.38 11.37 -8.28
N PHE A 50 -27.46 10.76 -7.51
CA PHE A 50 -26.73 11.46 -6.47
C PHE A 50 -25.42 10.76 -6.08
N ILE A 51 -24.54 11.58 -5.50
CA ILE A 51 -23.34 11.14 -4.77
C ILE A 51 -23.51 11.56 -3.31
N ILE A 52 -23.18 10.69 -2.37
CA ILE A 52 -23.10 11.00 -0.94
C ILE A 52 -21.64 10.95 -0.56
N ILE A 53 -21.08 12.03 -0.03
CA ILE A 53 -19.76 12.07 0.58
C ILE A 53 -19.94 11.99 2.09
N THR A 54 -19.44 10.94 2.69
CA THR A 54 -19.62 10.71 4.12
C THR A 54 -18.92 11.76 4.95
N HIS A 55 -17.67 12.09 4.65
CA HIS A 55 -16.86 13.12 5.32
C HIS A 55 -15.70 13.57 4.42
N ALA A 56 -14.88 14.51 4.89
CA ALA A 56 -13.93 15.22 4.04
C ALA A 56 -12.52 14.61 3.92
N HIS A 57 -12.25 13.42 4.45
CA HIS A 57 -10.96 12.77 4.26
C HIS A 57 -10.76 12.37 2.79
N SER A 58 -9.52 12.47 2.30
CA SER A 58 -9.17 12.27 0.89
C SER A 58 -9.53 10.89 0.36
N ASP A 59 -9.36 9.85 1.17
CA ASP A 59 -9.75 8.48 0.80
C ASP A 59 -11.27 8.25 0.71
N HIS A 60 -12.08 9.28 0.97
CA HIS A 60 -13.53 9.30 0.79
C HIS A 60 -13.99 10.31 -0.27
N ILE A 61 -13.40 11.50 -0.30
CA ILE A 61 -13.81 12.60 -1.19
C ILE A 61 -12.86 12.81 -2.38
N GLY A 62 -11.65 12.26 -2.34
CA GLY A 62 -10.55 12.61 -3.25
C GLY A 62 -10.96 12.61 -4.72
N ALA A 63 -11.49 11.50 -5.21
CA ALA A 63 -11.89 11.38 -6.62
C ALA A 63 -13.23 12.07 -6.98
N ALA A 64 -13.90 12.75 -6.03
CA ALA A 64 -15.19 13.38 -6.30
C ALA A 64 -15.12 14.44 -7.40
N HIS A 65 -14.04 15.23 -7.45
CA HIS A 65 -13.81 16.23 -8.48
C HIS A 65 -13.86 15.60 -9.89
N ASP A 66 -13.11 14.53 -10.11
CA ASP A 66 -12.93 13.95 -11.43
C ASP A 66 -14.15 13.12 -11.85
N ILE A 67 -14.83 12.50 -10.91
CA ILE A 67 -16.11 11.82 -11.15
C ILE A 67 -17.18 12.84 -11.57
N LEU A 68 -17.33 13.94 -10.85
CA LEU A 68 -18.29 14.99 -11.19
C LEU A 68 -18.02 15.62 -12.56
N LYS A 69 -16.73 15.78 -12.92
CA LYS A 69 -16.33 16.30 -14.25
C LYS A 69 -16.59 15.31 -15.37
N THR A 70 -16.55 14.02 -15.08
CA THR A 70 -16.61 12.97 -16.11
C THR A 70 -18.01 12.39 -16.25
N ILE A 71 -18.76 12.26 -15.14
CA ILE A 71 -20.05 11.57 -15.13
C ILE A 71 -21.16 12.54 -14.68
N PRO A 72 -22.16 12.81 -15.53
CA PRO A 72 -23.28 13.65 -15.18
C PRO A 72 -23.92 13.21 -13.86
N THR A 73 -23.97 14.12 -12.90
CA THR A 73 -24.50 13.86 -11.55
C THR A 73 -25.56 14.91 -11.22
N GLN A 74 -26.73 14.49 -10.74
CA GLN A 74 -27.80 15.44 -10.46
C GLN A 74 -27.59 16.17 -9.12
N LYS A 75 -27.21 15.42 -8.06
CA LYS A 75 -27.04 15.97 -6.71
C LYS A 75 -25.79 15.42 -6.04
N ILE A 76 -25.17 16.25 -5.18
CA ILE A 76 -24.16 15.80 -4.23
C ILE A 76 -24.60 16.15 -2.81
N TYR A 77 -24.62 15.14 -1.92
CA TYR A 77 -24.87 15.28 -0.49
C TYR A 77 -23.53 15.30 0.23
N ILE A 78 -23.23 16.41 0.89
CA ILE A 78 -21.95 16.63 1.57
C ILE A 78 -22.14 17.63 2.69
N LYS A 79 -21.71 17.29 3.90
CA LYS A 79 -21.77 18.22 5.04
C LYS A 79 -20.80 19.39 4.86
N LYS A 80 -21.06 20.50 5.51
CA LYS A 80 -20.12 21.63 5.56
C LYS A 80 -18.84 21.22 6.30
N TYR A 81 -17.71 21.60 5.74
CA TYR A 81 -16.39 21.37 6.28
C TYR A 81 -15.58 22.65 6.42
N SER A 82 -14.73 22.70 7.41
CA SER A 82 -13.71 23.72 7.63
C SER A 82 -12.59 23.14 8.51
N ASP A 83 -11.36 23.40 8.18
CA ASP A 83 -10.19 23.01 9.00
C ASP A 83 -10.27 23.54 10.44
N ASP A 84 -10.97 24.67 10.66
CA ASP A 84 -11.11 25.27 11.98
C ASP A 84 -11.99 24.46 12.93
N ARG A 85 -12.84 23.58 12.39
CA ARG A 85 -13.66 22.72 13.22
C ARG A 85 -12.88 21.58 13.86
N LEU A 86 -11.74 21.16 13.29
CA LEU A 86 -10.94 20.06 13.83
C LEU A 86 -10.07 20.53 14.99
N THR A 87 -10.16 19.84 16.13
CA THR A 87 -9.31 20.12 17.31
C THR A 87 -7.97 19.39 17.20
N ASP A 88 -7.91 18.23 16.55
CA ASP A 88 -6.66 17.57 16.20
C ASP A 88 -6.14 18.14 14.87
N LYS A 89 -5.12 18.98 14.99
CA LYS A 89 -4.50 19.59 13.81
C LYS A 89 -3.57 18.65 13.05
N THR A 90 -3.29 17.47 13.57
CA THR A 90 -2.50 16.45 12.86
C THR A 90 -3.33 15.68 11.83
N GLY A 91 -4.66 15.66 11.96
CA GLY A 91 -5.61 15.05 11.04
C GLY A 91 -6.16 16.00 9.97
N LEU A 92 -5.53 17.17 9.75
CA LEU A 92 -6.02 18.12 8.75
C LEU A 92 -5.72 17.66 7.31
N TRP A 93 -4.60 17.00 7.09
CA TRP A 93 -4.14 16.52 5.78
C TRP A 93 -4.52 17.47 4.63
N ASP A 94 -5.10 16.99 3.54
CA ASP A 94 -5.60 17.73 2.39
C ASP A 94 -7.14 17.85 2.33
N ASN A 95 -7.82 17.60 3.45
CA ASN A 95 -9.28 17.58 3.56
C ASN A 95 -9.95 18.81 2.92
N LEU A 96 -9.48 20.03 3.26
CA LEU A 96 -10.04 21.26 2.71
C LEU A 96 -9.82 21.36 1.20
N TYR A 97 -8.69 20.87 0.71
CA TYR A 97 -8.37 20.87 -0.72
C TYR A 97 -9.32 19.96 -1.51
N GLY A 98 -9.48 18.72 -1.09
CA GLY A 98 -10.41 17.77 -1.69
C GLY A 98 -11.85 18.26 -1.62
N TYR A 99 -12.26 18.80 -0.47
CA TYR A 99 -13.60 19.35 -0.26
C TYR A 99 -13.93 20.50 -1.20
N GLU A 100 -13.08 21.52 -1.31
CA GLU A 100 -13.32 22.68 -2.14
C GLU A 100 -13.25 22.34 -3.64
N ARG A 101 -12.38 21.42 -4.05
CA ARG A 101 -12.34 20.90 -5.42
C ARG A 101 -13.64 20.18 -5.79
N ALA A 102 -14.18 19.35 -4.90
CA ALA A 102 -15.46 18.68 -5.14
C ALA A 102 -16.60 19.68 -5.30
N LEU A 103 -16.68 20.69 -4.44
CA LEU A 103 -17.69 21.75 -4.57
C LEU A 103 -17.53 22.56 -5.86
N GLN A 104 -16.29 22.89 -6.22
CA GLN A 104 -16.01 23.62 -7.46
C GLN A 104 -16.45 22.81 -8.69
N ALA A 105 -16.12 21.52 -8.72
CA ALA A 105 -16.55 20.63 -9.79
C ALA A 105 -18.08 20.53 -9.88
N ALA A 106 -18.76 20.42 -8.74
CA ALA A 106 -20.22 20.41 -8.70
C ALA A 106 -20.84 21.70 -9.29
N ILE A 107 -20.27 22.86 -8.97
CA ILE A 107 -20.69 24.15 -9.54
C ILE A 107 -20.48 24.16 -11.06
N GLU A 108 -19.29 23.76 -11.52
CA GLU A 108 -18.93 23.77 -12.93
C GLU A 108 -19.76 22.81 -13.81
N THR A 109 -20.24 21.73 -13.20
CA THR A 109 -21.07 20.72 -13.88
C THR A 109 -22.58 20.92 -13.66
N ASN A 110 -23.00 22.00 -12.98
CA ASN A 110 -24.37 22.25 -12.57
C ASN A 110 -24.98 21.13 -11.70
N THR A 111 -24.18 20.43 -10.93
CA THR A 111 -24.62 19.45 -9.93
C THR A 111 -25.21 20.21 -8.74
N THR A 112 -26.40 19.82 -8.29
CA THR A 112 -27.03 20.45 -7.12
C THR A 112 -26.29 20.03 -5.83
N ILE A 113 -25.82 21.04 -5.08
CA ILE A 113 -25.06 20.78 -3.83
C ILE A 113 -26.04 20.85 -2.65
N ILE A 114 -26.15 19.76 -1.88
CA ILE A 114 -26.97 19.64 -0.68
C ILE A 114 -26.04 19.55 0.54
N GLN A 115 -25.82 20.69 1.21
CA GLN A 115 -24.97 20.77 2.40
C GLN A 115 -25.77 20.81 3.71
N ASP A 116 -26.91 21.47 3.70
CA ASP A 116 -27.86 21.47 4.81
C ASP A 116 -28.97 20.47 4.50
N ILE A 117 -28.65 19.19 4.80
CA ILE A 117 -29.56 18.07 4.51
C ILE A 117 -30.77 18.18 5.43
N SER A 118 -31.96 18.29 4.86
CA SER A 118 -33.23 18.31 5.61
C SER A 118 -33.68 16.90 5.96
N GLU A 119 -34.68 16.79 6.84
CA GLU A 119 -35.34 15.51 7.13
C GLU A 119 -35.89 14.86 5.84
N GLU A 120 -36.48 15.65 4.95
CA GLU A 120 -36.99 15.16 3.66
C GLU A 120 -35.85 14.66 2.76
N ASP A 121 -34.73 15.38 2.71
CA ASP A 121 -33.54 15.00 1.93
C ASP A 121 -32.79 13.80 2.53
N SER A 122 -33.05 13.45 3.77
CA SER A 122 -32.42 12.28 4.43
C SER A 122 -33.09 10.95 4.02
N HIS A 123 -34.21 10.97 3.36
CA HIS A 123 -34.94 9.78 2.88
C HIS A 123 -34.92 9.72 1.35
N LEU A 124 -34.00 8.91 0.81
CA LEU A 124 -33.78 8.79 -0.62
C LEU A 124 -34.44 7.52 -1.19
N THR A 125 -34.99 7.62 -2.39
CA THR A 125 -35.60 6.45 -3.05
C THR A 125 -35.14 6.39 -4.52
N LEU A 126 -34.62 5.25 -4.93
CA LEU A 126 -34.22 4.93 -6.30
C LEU A 126 -34.86 3.60 -6.72
N GLY A 127 -36.01 3.70 -7.39
CA GLY A 127 -36.76 2.49 -7.73
C GLY A 127 -37.15 1.69 -6.49
N ASN A 128 -36.62 0.49 -6.33
CA ASN A 128 -36.84 -0.38 -5.15
C ASN A 128 -35.79 -0.21 -4.04
N ILE A 129 -34.84 0.70 -4.22
CA ILE A 129 -33.81 0.98 -3.21
C ILE A 129 -34.27 2.16 -2.37
N LYS A 130 -34.25 2.01 -1.05
CA LYS A 130 -34.49 3.09 -0.09
C LYS A 130 -33.21 3.31 0.72
N ILE A 131 -32.85 4.57 0.93
CA ILE A 131 -31.68 4.96 1.71
C ILE A 131 -32.13 5.99 2.75
N ASP A 132 -31.91 5.65 4.01
CA ASP A 132 -32.12 6.56 5.13
C ASP A 132 -30.78 7.04 5.64
N LEU A 133 -30.60 8.36 5.76
CA LEU A 133 -29.38 8.99 6.25
C LEU A 133 -29.49 9.28 7.72
N LEU A 134 -28.40 9.08 8.47
CA LEU A 134 -28.26 9.48 9.86
C LEU A 134 -26.99 10.31 10.01
N ASN A 135 -26.85 11.06 11.07
CA ASN A 135 -25.71 11.96 11.33
C ASN A 135 -25.48 12.97 10.19
N TYR A 136 -26.55 13.35 9.51
CA TYR A 136 -26.47 14.21 8.31
C TYR A 136 -26.52 15.71 8.64
N GLU A 137 -26.99 16.13 9.83
CA GLU A 137 -27.10 17.52 10.21
C GLU A 137 -25.72 18.17 10.43
N ASN A 138 -25.62 19.44 10.02
CA ASN A 138 -24.53 20.28 10.48
C ASN A 138 -24.83 20.75 11.90
N GLU A 139 -23.88 20.61 12.82
CA GLU A 139 -23.97 21.15 14.16
C GLU A 139 -23.19 22.46 14.26
N TYR A 140 -23.70 23.43 15.00
CA TYR A 140 -23.14 24.77 15.13
C TYR A 140 -22.88 25.11 16.59
N GLU A 141 -21.84 25.92 16.82
CA GLU A 141 -21.59 26.61 18.08
C GLU A 141 -22.51 27.82 18.19
N ASN A 142 -22.53 28.44 19.39
CA ASN A 142 -23.39 29.62 19.66
C ASN A 142 -23.02 30.85 18.82
N ASP A 143 -21.81 30.92 18.27
CA ASP A 143 -21.32 31.99 17.43
C ASP A 143 -21.62 31.75 15.93
N GLY A 144 -22.29 30.65 15.61
CA GLY A 144 -22.63 30.27 14.25
C GLY A 144 -21.50 29.53 13.49
N SER A 145 -20.35 29.30 14.10
CA SER A 145 -19.31 28.45 13.54
C SER A 145 -19.70 26.97 13.60
N LEU A 146 -19.10 26.14 12.74
CA LEU A 146 -19.31 24.70 12.83
C LEU A 146 -18.81 24.18 14.17
N LYS A 147 -19.58 23.30 14.79
CA LYS A 147 -19.23 22.68 16.05
C LYS A 147 -17.90 21.93 15.94
N LYS A 148 -17.03 22.14 16.89
CA LYS A 148 -15.72 21.51 16.93
C LYS A 148 -15.83 20.02 17.20
N VAL A 149 -14.98 19.26 16.54
CA VAL A 149 -14.81 17.82 16.69
C VAL A 149 -13.33 17.47 16.70
N TYR A 150 -12.99 16.35 17.30
CA TYR A 150 -11.60 15.89 17.32
C TYR A 150 -11.08 15.59 15.90
N ASP A 151 -11.88 14.84 15.12
CA ASP A 151 -11.57 14.37 13.78
C ASP A 151 -12.83 14.41 12.89
N ASP A 152 -12.70 14.54 11.57
CA ASP A 152 -13.83 14.61 10.66
C ASP A 152 -14.57 13.27 10.52
N ASN A 153 -13.97 12.14 10.90
CA ASN A 153 -14.62 10.83 11.01
C ASN A 153 -15.93 10.90 11.82
N LEU A 154 -15.96 11.77 12.85
CA LEU A 154 -17.16 12.00 13.68
C LEU A 154 -18.32 12.68 12.91
N ASN A 155 -18.05 13.20 11.75
CA ASN A 155 -19.05 13.83 10.87
C ASN A 155 -19.57 12.91 9.77
N SER A 156 -19.09 11.68 9.71
CA SER A 156 -19.54 10.71 8.71
C SER A 156 -21.05 10.66 8.58
N ILE A 157 -21.58 10.92 7.39
CA ILE A 157 -22.98 10.65 7.05
C ILE A 157 -23.14 9.13 7.02
N LEU A 158 -24.09 8.63 7.79
CA LEU A 158 -24.37 7.19 7.86
C LEU A 158 -25.51 6.87 6.91
N SER A 159 -25.42 5.78 6.18
CA SER A 159 -26.43 5.33 5.23
C SER A 159 -26.99 3.97 5.60
N ILE A 160 -28.30 3.86 5.72
CA ILE A 160 -29.02 2.60 5.85
C ILE A 160 -29.69 2.32 4.49
N VAL A 161 -29.19 1.34 3.78
CA VAL A 161 -29.68 0.98 2.44
C VAL A 161 -30.57 -0.25 2.55
N ASN A 162 -31.81 -0.14 2.06
CA ASN A 162 -32.77 -1.22 1.97
C ASN A 162 -32.99 -1.59 0.50
N ILE A 163 -32.61 -2.80 0.12
CA ILE A 163 -32.76 -3.34 -1.25
C ILE A 163 -33.14 -4.83 -1.21
N ASN A 164 -34.19 -5.22 -1.95
CA ASN A 164 -34.59 -6.63 -2.08
C ASN A 164 -34.69 -7.36 -0.72
N ASN A 165 -35.35 -6.73 0.26
CA ASN A 165 -35.47 -7.22 1.64
C ASN A 165 -34.11 -7.47 2.34
N THR A 166 -33.05 -6.82 1.91
CA THR A 166 -31.74 -6.83 2.54
C THR A 166 -31.44 -5.45 3.09
N LYS A 167 -31.06 -5.37 4.35
CA LYS A 167 -30.69 -4.13 5.02
C LYS A 167 -29.18 -4.04 5.19
N ILE A 168 -28.60 -2.95 4.68
CA ILE A 168 -27.16 -2.73 4.62
C ILE A 168 -26.85 -1.45 5.38
N PHE A 169 -25.82 -1.47 6.21
CA PHE A 169 -25.30 -0.29 6.90
C PHE A 169 -23.94 0.10 6.35
N LEU A 170 -23.81 1.36 5.95
CA LEU A 170 -22.59 1.98 5.47
C LEU A 170 -22.31 3.21 6.35
N GLY A 171 -21.35 3.09 7.26
CA GLY A 171 -21.10 4.09 8.30
C GLY A 171 -19.96 5.06 8.00
N GLY A 172 -19.43 5.09 6.76
CA GLY A 172 -18.21 5.86 6.48
C GLY A 172 -17.09 5.42 7.42
N ASP A 173 -16.49 6.39 8.09
CA ASP A 173 -15.44 6.15 9.09
C ASP A 173 -15.90 6.54 10.51
N LEU A 174 -17.17 6.25 10.81
CA LEU A 174 -17.77 6.49 12.10
C LEU A 174 -16.89 5.97 13.23
N GLU A 175 -16.57 6.86 14.18
CA GLU A 175 -15.85 6.53 15.40
C GLU A 175 -16.73 6.65 16.65
N ASN A 176 -16.47 5.78 17.62
CA ASN A 176 -17.13 5.78 18.93
C ASN A 176 -16.24 6.38 20.03
N THR A 177 -15.62 7.52 19.72
CA THR A 177 -14.76 8.25 20.66
C THR A 177 -15.59 9.16 21.58
N GLU A 178 -15.25 10.44 21.71
CA GLU A 178 -15.85 11.41 22.64
C GLU A 178 -17.37 11.65 22.48
N ARG A 179 -17.96 11.33 21.34
CA ARG A 179 -19.38 11.55 21.04
C ARG A 179 -20.25 10.31 21.18
N HIS A 180 -19.64 9.14 21.44
CA HIS A 180 -20.34 7.86 21.59
C HIS A 180 -21.35 7.58 20.46
N LEU A 181 -20.94 7.84 19.20
CA LEU A 181 -21.85 7.83 18.06
C LEU A 181 -22.40 6.43 17.75
N GLU A 182 -21.62 5.37 17.97
CA GLU A 182 -22.10 4.00 17.81
C GLU A 182 -23.22 3.68 18.79
N GLU A 183 -23.08 4.10 20.04
CA GLU A 183 -24.12 3.94 21.08
C GLU A 183 -25.37 4.73 20.74
N LYS A 184 -25.18 5.98 20.23
CA LYS A 184 -26.28 6.88 19.83
C LYS A 184 -27.07 6.28 18.67
N TYR A 185 -26.39 5.79 17.63
CA TYR A 185 -27.06 5.39 16.40
C TYR A 185 -27.43 3.91 16.31
N ALA A 186 -26.79 3.01 17.08
CA ALA A 186 -27.13 1.59 17.06
C ALA A 186 -28.64 1.30 17.25
N PRO A 187 -29.37 1.96 18.18
CA PRO A 187 -30.81 1.74 18.33
C PRO A 187 -31.63 2.19 17.11
N LEU A 188 -31.19 3.23 16.40
CA LEU A 188 -31.85 3.76 15.22
C LEU A 188 -31.58 2.90 13.99
N ILE A 189 -30.37 2.38 13.87
CA ILE A 189 -29.99 1.47 12.80
C ILE A 189 -30.70 0.12 12.97
N GLY A 190 -30.67 -0.42 14.20
CA GLY A 190 -31.22 -1.74 14.50
C GLY A 190 -30.49 -2.88 13.76
N HIS A 191 -31.16 -4.03 13.63
CA HIS A 191 -30.57 -5.18 12.93
C HIS A 191 -30.32 -4.89 11.44
N VAL A 192 -29.16 -5.38 10.94
CA VAL A 192 -28.76 -5.30 9.50
C VAL A 192 -28.30 -6.66 9.00
N ASP A 193 -28.45 -6.93 7.72
CA ASP A 193 -27.89 -8.13 7.10
C ASP A 193 -26.41 -7.99 6.79
N VAL A 194 -26.00 -6.77 6.38
CA VAL A 194 -24.63 -6.45 5.99
C VAL A 194 -24.22 -5.13 6.60
N MET A 195 -22.97 -5.01 7.04
CA MET A 195 -22.36 -3.72 7.36
C MET A 195 -20.99 -3.58 6.70
N LYS A 196 -20.61 -2.37 6.32
CA LYS A 196 -19.20 -2.03 6.06
C LYS A 196 -18.51 -1.84 7.41
N PHE A 197 -17.29 -2.33 7.59
CA PHE A 197 -16.47 -1.91 8.71
C PHE A 197 -16.33 -0.38 8.69
N ASN A 198 -16.68 0.26 9.79
CA ASN A 198 -16.41 1.68 9.99
C ASN A 198 -14.90 1.87 10.04
N HIS A 199 -14.42 2.98 9.50
CA HIS A 199 -13.00 3.34 9.51
C HIS A 199 -12.11 2.16 9.07
N HIS A 200 -12.46 1.57 7.91
CA HIS A 200 -11.80 0.45 7.22
C HIS A 200 -11.69 -0.86 8.03
N VAL A 201 -10.92 -0.93 9.11
CA VAL A 201 -10.79 -2.07 10.04
C VAL A 201 -10.44 -1.60 11.44
N GLU A 202 -10.63 -0.30 11.71
CA GLU A 202 -10.31 0.23 13.03
C GLU A 202 -11.23 -0.40 14.09
N THR A 203 -10.64 -1.01 15.11
CA THR A 203 -11.38 -1.70 16.20
C THR A 203 -11.09 -1.14 17.58
N THR A 204 -10.23 -0.12 17.66
CA THR A 204 -9.95 0.56 18.94
C THR A 204 -10.85 1.77 19.17
N LYS A 205 -11.25 2.44 18.09
CA LYS A 205 -12.10 3.63 18.12
C LYS A 205 -13.47 3.41 17.46
N SER A 206 -13.61 2.34 16.68
CA SER A 206 -14.80 2.01 15.88
C SER A 206 -15.14 0.52 15.99
N ASN A 207 -16.31 0.15 15.52
CA ASN A 207 -16.77 -1.24 15.47
C ASN A 207 -16.74 -1.92 16.83
N THR A 208 -17.18 -1.22 17.88
CA THR A 208 -17.25 -1.81 19.21
C THR A 208 -18.06 -3.12 19.18
N LYS A 209 -17.71 -4.07 20.04
CA LYS A 209 -18.43 -5.35 20.06
C LYS A 209 -19.90 -5.16 20.39
N GLU A 210 -20.20 -4.18 21.23
CA GLU A 210 -21.54 -3.76 21.60
C GLU A 210 -22.33 -3.25 20.39
N PHE A 211 -21.69 -2.46 19.53
CA PHE A 211 -22.29 -1.96 18.30
C PHE A 211 -22.57 -3.11 17.32
N VAL A 212 -21.57 -3.96 17.09
CA VAL A 212 -21.72 -5.12 16.19
C VAL A 212 -22.76 -6.12 16.72
N ASP A 213 -22.81 -6.35 18.04
CA ASP A 213 -23.83 -7.19 18.67
C ASP A 213 -25.24 -6.62 18.50
N LYS A 214 -25.36 -5.28 18.56
CA LYS A 214 -26.67 -4.61 18.39
C LYS A 214 -27.14 -4.67 16.94
N LEU A 215 -26.26 -4.46 15.99
CA LEU A 215 -26.58 -4.54 14.56
C LEU A 215 -26.72 -6.00 14.09
N ASN A 216 -25.99 -6.91 14.72
CA ASN A 216 -26.01 -8.35 14.47
C ASN A 216 -25.95 -8.70 12.97
N PRO A 217 -24.95 -8.21 12.19
CA PRO A 217 -24.85 -8.46 10.76
C PRO A 217 -24.50 -9.92 10.48
N LYS A 218 -24.98 -10.44 9.37
CA LYS A 218 -24.54 -11.76 8.84
C LYS A 218 -23.16 -11.67 8.20
N LYS A 219 -22.88 -10.52 7.55
CA LYS A 219 -21.65 -10.27 6.81
C LYS A 219 -21.13 -8.88 7.08
N ILE A 220 -19.80 -8.77 7.12
CA ILE A 220 -19.10 -7.48 7.23
C ILE A 220 -18.20 -7.30 6.02
N ILE A 221 -18.30 -6.15 5.33
CA ILE A 221 -17.43 -5.77 4.23
C ILE A 221 -16.23 -5.02 4.80
N LYS A 222 -15.05 -5.52 4.52
CA LYS A 222 -13.77 -4.91 4.88
C LYS A 222 -13.18 -4.20 3.66
N THR A 223 -12.97 -2.89 3.74
CA THR A 223 -12.42 -2.07 2.64
C THR A 223 -10.92 -1.79 2.75
N GLY A 224 -10.35 -1.73 3.95
CA GLY A 224 -8.93 -1.47 4.13
C GLY A 224 -8.03 -2.68 3.85
N ILE A 225 -6.76 -2.43 3.57
CA ILE A 225 -5.73 -3.47 3.33
C ILE A 225 -5.24 -4.14 4.63
N ARG A 226 -5.33 -3.44 5.76
CA ARG A 226 -4.88 -3.95 7.06
C ARG A 226 -5.65 -5.21 7.44
N PRO A 227 -4.99 -6.23 8.05
CA PRO A 227 -5.70 -7.40 8.57
C PRO A 227 -6.60 -7.01 9.75
N VAL A 228 -7.70 -7.73 9.92
CA VAL A 228 -8.50 -7.65 11.15
C VAL A 228 -7.68 -8.23 12.30
N GLU A 229 -7.67 -7.58 13.45
CA GLU A 229 -7.00 -8.09 14.65
C GLU A 229 -7.50 -9.50 14.99
N GLU A 230 -6.59 -10.43 15.31
CA GLU A 230 -6.90 -11.85 15.51
C GLU A 230 -8.03 -12.07 16.53
N LYS A 231 -7.95 -11.43 17.69
CA LYS A 231 -8.98 -11.53 18.73
C LYS A 231 -10.33 -11.02 18.29
N TYR A 232 -10.36 -10.00 17.43
CA TYR A 232 -11.59 -9.47 16.88
C TYR A 232 -12.15 -10.40 15.78
N ALA A 233 -11.29 -10.98 14.95
CA ALA A 233 -11.69 -12.00 13.97
C ALA A 233 -12.26 -13.26 14.64
N GLU A 234 -11.68 -13.69 15.77
CA GLU A 234 -12.22 -14.79 16.57
C GLU A 234 -13.61 -14.46 17.15
N TYR A 235 -13.79 -13.23 17.65
CA TYR A 235 -15.10 -12.76 18.11
C TYR A 235 -16.16 -12.82 17.00
N LEU A 236 -15.85 -12.31 15.81
CA LEU A 236 -16.76 -12.37 14.67
C LEU A 236 -17.11 -13.82 14.29
N LYS A 237 -16.12 -14.70 14.27
CA LYS A 237 -16.30 -16.13 14.01
C LYS A 237 -17.23 -16.80 15.03
N GLN A 238 -17.07 -16.48 16.31
CA GLN A 238 -17.96 -16.99 17.37
C GLN A 238 -19.42 -16.53 17.22
N LYS A 239 -19.63 -15.36 16.59
CA LYS A 239 -20.95 -14.82 16.25
C LYS A 239 -21.50 -15.32 14.91
N ASN A 240 -20.77 -16.18 14.21
CA ASN A 240 -21.08 -16.62 12.83
C ASN A 240 -21.16 -15.45 11.82
N ILE A 241 -20.41 -14.40 12.05
CA ILE A 241 -20.32 -13.26 11.14
C ILE A 241 -19.16 -13.51 10.17
N SER A 242 -19.43 -13.53 8.86
CA SER A 242 -18.41 -13.69 7.83
C SER A 242 -17.90 -12.34 7.33
N ILE A 243 -16.60 -12.29 6.97
CA ILE A 243 -15.96 -11.10 6.41
C ILE A 243 -15.84 -11.25 4.90
N ILE A 244 -16.30 -10.25 4.15
CA ILE A 244 -16.01 -10.07 2.73
C ILE A 244 -14.85 -9.06 2.62
N ASN A 245 -13.71 -9.49 2.12
CA ASN A 245 -12.53 -8.65 2.03
C ASN A 245 -12.48 -7.93 0.67
N ALA A 246 -12.83 -6.64 0.67
CA ALA A 246 -12.75 -5.76 -0.50
C ALA A 246 -11.35 -5.12 -0.67
N GLY A 247 -10.49 -5.21 0.35
CA GLY A 247 -9.13 -4.66 0.31
C GLY A 247 -8.08 -5.59 -0.31
N GLN A 248 -8.49 -6.63 -1.04
CA GLN A 248 -7.55 -7.49 -1.77
C GLN A 248 -7.16 -6.84 -3.10
N LEU A 249 -5.86 -6.83 -3.36
CA LEU A 249 -5.27 -6.14 -4.52
C LEU A 249 -5.44 -6.89 -5.85
N ASP A 250 -5.90 -8.14 -5.82
CA ASP A 250 -6.13 -8.99 -6.99
C ASP A 250 -7.44 -8.68 -7.75
N ARG A 251 -8.30 -7.87 -7.13
CA ARG A 251 -9.60 -7.49 -7.71
C ARG A 251 -9.77 -5.98 -7.68
N ALA A 252 -10.16 -5.41 -8.79
CA ALA A 252 -10.41 -3.97 -8.90
C ALA A 252 -11.69 -3.54 -8.16
N ALA A 253 -12.65 -4.44 -8.03
CA ALA A 253 -13.89 -4.22 -7.30
C ALA A 253 -14.46 -5.55 -6.80
N ILE A 254 -15.27 -5.46 -5.75
CA ILE A 254 -16.14 -6.56 -5.32
C ILE A 254 -17.56 -6.21 -5.71
N SER A 255 -18.22 -7.14 -6.41
CA SER A 255 -19.62 -7.05 -6.78
C SER A 255 -20.45 -8.00 -5.94
N LEU A 256 -21.46 -7.46 -5.27
CA LEU A 256 -22.32 -8.21 -4.38
C LEU A 256 -23.77 -8.20 -4.90
N GLU A 257 -24.39 -9.38 -4.95
CA GLU A 257 -25.82 -9.53 -5.25
C GLU A 257 -26.58 -9.70 -3.94
N PHE A 258 -27.66 -8.91 -3.78
CA PHE A 258 -28.51 -8.90 -2.60
C PHE A 258 -29.88 -9.49 -2.92
N ASN A 259 -30.28 -10.51 -2.18
CA ASN A 259 -31.60 -11.15 -2.39
C ASN A 259 -32.13 -11.76 -1.07
N ASN A 260 -33.20 -11.16 -0.52
CA ASN A 260 -33.89 -11.64 0.67
C ASN A 260 -32.94 -11.89 1.87
N GLY A 261 -32.09 -10.93 2.18
CA GLY A 261 -31.11 -11.04 3.26
C GLY A 261 -29.93 -11.95 2.96
N ASN A 262 -29.87 -12.54 1.75
CA ASN A 262 -28.71 -13.27 1.28
C ASN A 262 -27.78 -12.33 0.50
N VAL A 263 -26.48 -12.51 0.70
CA VAL A 263 -25.44 -11.74 0.02
C VAL A 263 -24.45 -12.68 -0.62
N THR A 264 -24.36 -12.60 -1.92
CA THR A 264 -23.48 -13.45 -2.73
C THR A 264 -22.42 -12.58 -3.39
N ASP A 265 -21.16 -12.96 -3.24
CA ASP A 265 -20.07 -12.38 -4.02
C ASP A 265 -20.19 -12.89 -5.46
N VAL A 266 -20.40 -11.98 -6.38
CA VAL A 266 -20.54 -12.24 -7.81
C VAL A 266 -19.46 -11.55 -8.62
N SER A 267 -18.36 -11.17 -7.98
CA SER A 267 -17.25 -10.46 -8.60
C SER A 267 -16.67 -11.20 -9.81
N ASP A 268 -16.71 -12.53 -9.79
CA ASP A 268 -16.22 -13.35 -10.91
C ASP A 268 -17.05 -13.19 -12.20
N LYS A 269 -18.26 -12.61 -12.12
CA LYS A 269 -19.09 -12.28 -13.28
C LYS A 269 -18.64 -11.02 -14.00
N TYR A 270 -17.75 -10.23 -13.39
CA TYR A 270 -17.30 -8.95 -13.92
C TYR A 270 -15.84 -9.03 -14.37
N PRO A 271 -15.43 -8.22 -15.35
CA PRO A 271 -14.06 -8.24 -15.84
C PRO A 271 -13.06 -7.93 -14.73
N HIS A 272 -12.00 -8.73 -14.63
CA HIS A 272 -10.85 -8.41 -13.81
C HIS A 272 -9.94 -7.44 -14.59
N TYR A 273 -9.56 -6.34 -14.00
CA TYR A 273 -8.52 -5.44 -14.51
C TYR A 273 -7.53 -5.10 -13.39
N GLY A 274 -6.34 -4.64 -13.77
CA GLY A 274 -5.20 -4.58 -12.88
C GLY A 274 -4.46 -5.92 -12.82
N PHE A 275 -3.68 -6.10 -11.78
CA PHE A 275 -2.97 -7.36 -11.53
C PHE A 275 -3.94 -8.41 -10.97
N TYR A 276 -3.88 -9.61 -11.52
CA TYR A 276 -4.66 -10.76 -11.07
C TYR A 276 -3.87 -12.06 -11.26
N THR A 277 -4.19 -13.08 -10.48
CA THR A 277 -3.57 -14.39 -10.63
C THR A 277 -4.53 -15.34 -11.32
N ASN A 278 -4.06 -16.01 -12.36
CA ASN A 278 -4.78 -17.07 -13.05
C ASN A 278 -3.90 -18.32 -13.11
N ASP A 279 -4.38 -19.43 -12.54
CA ASP A 279 -3.63 -20.70 -12.43
C ASP A 279 -2.20 -20.52 -11.83
N GLY A 280 -2.07 -19.65 -10.83
CA GLY A 280 -0.80 -19.32 -10.19
C GLY A 280 0.12 -18.39 -10.99
N ILE A 281 -0.31 -17.89 -12.14
CA ILE A 281 0.44 -16.98 -12.99
C ILE A 281 -0.08 -15.56 -12.76
N LEU A 282 0.83 -14.63 -12.40
CA LEU A 282 0.50 -13.21 -12.30
C LEU A 282 0.28 -12.64 -13.70
N LYS A 283 -0.86 -11.99 -13.88
CA LYS A 283 -1.28 -11.35 -15.13
C LYS A 283 -1.75 -9.92 -14.86
N PHE A 284 -1.79 -9.14 -15.92
CA PHE A 284 -2.35 -7.80 -15.90
C PHE A 284 -3.30 -7.59 -17.08
N LYS A 285 -4.37 -6.87 -16.85
CA LYS A 285 -5.26 -6.32 -17.87
C LYS A 285 -5.51 -4.86 -17.58
N ASN A 286 -5.57 -4.04 -18.62
CA ASN A 286 -6.01 -2.68 -18.47
C ASN A 286 -7.53 -2.62 -18.25
N TRP A 287 -8.04 -1.43 -17.98
CA TRP A 287 -9.46 -1.21 -17.74
C TRP A 287 -10.37 -1.54 -18.94
N LYS A 288 -9.82 -1.61 -20.15
CA LYS A 288 -10.53 -2.08 -21.35
C LYS A 288 -10.57 -3.61 -21.46
N ASN A 289 -10.07 -4.33 -20.45
CA ASN A 289 -9.92 -5.78 -20.43
C ASN A 289 -8.90 -6.29 -21.49
N GLU A 290 -7.97 -5.43 -21.88
CA GLU A 290 -6.92 -5.73 -22.84
C GLU A 290 -5.64 -6.04 -22.09
N ALA A 291 -4.87 -7.01 -22.61
CA ALA A 291 -3.51 -7.24 -22.14
C ALA A 291 -2.61 -6.07 -22.62
N PRO A 292 -1.64 -5.61 -21.82
CA PRO A 292 -0.66 -4.66 -22.28
C PRO A 292 0.18 -5.27 -23.40
N GLU A 293 0.78 -4.41 -24.23
CA GLU A 293 1.78 -4.85 -25.19
C GLU A 293 2.96 -5.53 -24.49
N ASP A 294 3.57 -6.50 -25.16
CA ASP A 294 4.75 -7.19 -24.66
C ASP A 294 5.91 -6.21 -24.49
N GLY A 295 6.66 -6.39 -23.42
CA GLY A 295 7.84 -5.58 -23.17
C GLY A 295 7.79 -4.78 -21.85
N TRP A 296 8.66 -3.79 -21.79
CA TRP A 296 8.82 -2.93 -20.64
C TRP A 296 7.69 -1.89 -20.52
N THR A 297 7.05 -1.85 -19.37
CA THR A 297 5.99 -0.89 -19.08
C THR A 297 6.19 -0.29 -17.70
N GLN A 298 6.07 1.02 -17.61
CA GLN A 298 6.02 1.70 -16.31
C GLN A 298 4.55 1.84 -15.88
N HIS A 299 4.27 1.39 -14.66
CA HIS A 299 2.95 1.53 -14.05
C HIS A 299 3.16 1.91 -12.57
N ASN A 300 2.56 3.02 -12.14
CA ASN A 300 2.70 3.54 -10.77
C ASN A 300 4.17 3.63 -10.31
N ASP A 301 5.01 4.32 -11.09
CA ASP A 301 6.45 4.49 -10.87
C ASP A 301 7.29 3.20 -10.80
N ASN A 302 6.67 2.03 -10.79
CA ASN A 302 7.35 0.75 -10.87
C ASN A 302 7.48 0.29 -12.33
N TRP A 303 8.55 -0.43 -12.61
CA TRP A 303 8.77 -1.04 -13.91
C TRP A 303 8.35 -2.51 -13.86
N TYR A 304 7.64 -2.91 -14.91
CA TYR A 304 7.16 -4.27 -15.17
C TYR A 304 7.65 -4.73 -16.53
N TYR A 305 7.67 -6.02 -16.72
CA TYR A 305 7.84 -6.61 -18.03
C TYR A 305 6.70 -7.58 -18.31
N PHE A 306 6.03 -7.35 -19.42
CA PHE A 306 4.90 -8.17 -19.84
C PHE A 306 5.32 -9.10 -20.99
N PHE A 307 4.82 -10.32 -20.89
CA PHE A 307 4.87 -11.31 -21.95
C PHE A 307 3.48 -11.47 -22.57
N ASP A 308 3.39 -12.30 -23.61
CA ASP A 308 2.14 -12.62 -24.31
C ASP A 308 0.93 -12.72 -23.38
N SER A 309 -0.19 -12.09 -23.78
CA SER A 309 -1.46 -12.15 -23.06
C SER A 309 -1.42 -11.52 -21.66
N GLY A 310 -0.56 -10.52 -21.42
CA GLY A 310 -0.50 -9.80 -20.16
C GLY A 310 0.12 -10.59 -19.00
N THR A 311 0.89 -11.63 -19.28
CA THR A 311 1.67 -12.34 -18.26
C THR A 311 2.77 -11.45 -17.72
N VAL A 312 2.84 -11.30 -16.40
CA VAL A 312 3.79 -10.42 -15.73
C VAL A 312 5.06 -11.18 -15.37
N ALA A 313 6.22 -10.57 -15.57
CA ALA A 313 7.48 -11.12 -15.12
C ALA A 313 7.52 -11.18 -13.58
N VAL A 314 7.87 -12.33 -13.03
CA VAL A 314 8.08 -12.55 -11.59
C VAL A 314 9.34 -13.38 -11.41
N GLY A 315 10.15 -13.06 -10.39
CA GLY A 315 11.44 -13.71 -10.17
C GLY A 315 12.49 -13.31 -11.20
N TRP A 316 13.50 -14.15 -11.38
CA TRP A 316 14.56 -13.92 -12.34
C TRP A 316 14.08 -14.11 -13.78
N LYS A 317 14.36 -13.12 -14.63
CA LYS A 317 14.06 -13.13 -16.08
C LYS A 317 15.24 -12.67 -16.89
N TYR A 318 15.50 -13.38 -17.99
CA TYR A 318 16.52 -13.02 -18.98
C TYR A 318 15.85 -12.26 -20.13
N ILE A 319 16.08 -10.95 -20.19
CA ILE A 319 15.44 -10.03 -21.12
C ILE A 319 16.53 -9.21 -21.81
N ASP A 320 16.49 -9.12 -23.13
CA ASP A 320 17.43 -8.33 -23.95
C ASP A 320 18.92 -8.58 -23.57
N LYS A 321 19.28 -9.85 -23.41
CA LYS A 321 20.63 -10.33 -23.03
C LYS A 321 21.10 -9.97 -21.63
N ASN A 322 20.18 -9.54 -20.75
CA ASN A 322 20.47 -9.18 -19.36
C ASN A 322 19.53 -9.90 -18.40
N TRP A 323 19.99 -10.14 -17.18
CA TRP A 323 19.17 -10.69 -16.12
C TRP A 323 18.55 -9.57 -15.31
N PHE A 324 17.25 -9.68 -15.05
CA PHE A 324 16.47 -8.81 -14.18
C PHE A 324 15.74 -9.62 -13.12
N TYR A 325 15.46 -9.00 -11.99
CA TYR A 325 14.70 -9.64 -10.92
C TYR A 325 13.44 -8.83 -10.60
N PHE A 326 12.31 -9.50 -10.60
CA PHE A 326 11.00 -8.94 -10.27
C PHE A 326 10.49 -9.58 -8.98
N ASN A 327 9.92 -8.78 -8.09
CA ASN A 327 9.31 -9.30 -6.87
C ASN A 327 8.02 -10.08 -7.18
N GLN A 328 7.34 -10.57 -6.13
CA GLN A 328 6.11 -11.35 -6.29
C GLN A 328 4.93 -10.54 -6.88
N ASN A 329 4.99 -9.20 -6.80
CA ASN A 329 4.03 -8.30 -7.43
C ASN A 329 4.39 -7.96 -8.89
N GLY A 330 5.46 -8.51 -9.44
CA GLY A 330 5.95 -8.23 -10.78
C GLY A 330 6.76 -6.93 -10.90
N GLU A 331 7.10 -6.27 -9.81
CA GLU A 331 7.85 -5.01 -9.81
C GLU A 331 9.34 -5.25 -9.97
N LEU A 332 9.98 -4.58 -10.93
CA LEU A 332 11.43 -4.62 -11.11
C LEU A 332 12.16 -4.15 -9.86
N GLN A 333 13.03 -5.00 -9.36
CA GLN A 333 13.90 -4.66 -8.24
C GLN A 333 15.23 -4.13 -8.77
N THR A 334 15.72 -3.02 -8.20
CA THR A 334 17.00 -2.38 -8.59
C THR A 334 17.86 -2.07 -7.37
N GLY A 335 19.15 -1.85 -7.61
CA GLY A 335 20.12 -1.69 -6.52
C GLY A 335 20.55 -3.04 -5.95
N LEU A 336 20.79 -3.10 -4.64
CA LEU A 336 21.08 -4.36 -3.95
C LEU A 336 19.78 -5.19 -3.81
N VAL A 337 19.80 -6.37 -4.38
CA VAL A 337 18.69 -7.32 -4.38
C VAL A 337 19.12 -8.62 -3.73
N ASP A 338 18.44 -9.01 -2.66
CA ASP A 338 18.61 -10.30 -2.01
C ASP A 338 17.45 -11.21 -2.45
N ASP A 339 17.75 -12.34 -3.10
CA ASP A 339 16.75 -13.30 -3.57
C ASP A 339 16.40 -14.37 -2.52
N GLY A 340 16.88 -14.19 -1.29
CA GLY A 340 16.73 -15.13 -0.19
C GLY A 340 17.92 -16.09 -0.03
N ASN A 341 18.78 -16.22 -1.05
CA ASN A 341 19.98 -17.06 -1.04
C ASN A 341 21.26 -16.23 -1.24
N HIS A 342 21.21 -15.29 -2.18
CA HIS A 342 22.39 -14.53 -2.60
C HIS A 342 22.04 -13.06 -2.80
N LEU A 343 23.06 -12.21 -2.71
CA LEU A 343 22.96 -10.79 -2.97
C LEU A 343 23.46 -10.48 -4.37
N TYR A 344 22.69 -9.65 -5.09
CA TYR A 344 22.97 -9.18 -6.44
C TYR A 344 22.90 -7.66 -6.49
N TYR A 345 23.37 -7.08 -7.59
CA TYR A 345 23.13 -5.68 -7.89
C TYR A 345 22.52 -5.55 -9.28
N ILE A 346 21.35 -4.91 -9.36
CA ILE A 346 20.61 -4.77 -10.60
C ILE A 346 20.54 -3.29 -10.96
N GLU A 347 21.00 -2.96 -12.13
CA GLU A 347 20.85 -1.62 -12.72
C GLU A 347 19.59 -1.55 -13.57
N LYS A 348 18.87 -0.45 -13.47
CA LYS A 348 17.57 -0.29 -14.13
C LYS A 348 17.62 -0.58 -15.63
N ASN A 349 18.66 -0.13 -16.32
CA ASN A 349 18.74 -0.19 -17.78
C ASN A 349 19.62 -1.33 -18.31
N THR A 350 20.52 -1.85 -17.49
CA THR A 350 21.54 -2.83 -17.91
C THR A 350 21.43 -4.16 -17.18
N GLY A 351 20.49 -4.27 -16.26
CA GLY A 351 20.21 -5.50 -15.53
C GLY A 351 21.26 -5.86 -14.48
N MET A 352 21.42 -7.15 -14.23
CA MET A 352 22.28 -7.70 -13.20
C MET A 352 23.77 -7.43 -13.50
N LEU A 353 24.45 -6.84 -12.53
CA LEU A 353 25.89 -6.60 -12.59
C LEU A 353 26.67 -7.91 -12.45
N SER A 354 27.65 -8.14 -13.33
CA SER A 354 28.54 -9.30 -13.27
C SER A 354 29.99 -8.91 -13.54
N ASN A 355 30.95 -9.64 -12.97
CA ASN A 355 32.39 -9.37 -13.04
C ASN A 355 32.75 -7.90 -12.71
N ALA A 356 32.09 -7.31 -11.74
CA ALA A 356 32.16 -5.87 -11.50
C ALA A 356 32.21 -5.47 -10.03
N TRP A 357 32.86 -4.35 -9.77
CA TRP A 357 32.90 -3.69 -8.50
C TRP A 357 31.76 -2.67 -8.39
N LYS A 358 31.17 -2.57 -7.21
CA LYS A 358 30.19 -1.53 -6.90
C LYS A 358 30.42 -0.97 -5.52
N GLU A 359 30.63 0.34 -5.45
CA GLU A 359 30.67 1.06 -4.19
C GLU A 359 29.31 1.68 -3.92
N ILE A 360 28.80 1.46 -2.70
CA ILE A 360 27.52 1.98 -2.23
C ILE A 360 27.84 2.80 -0.99
N SER A 361 27.67 4.11 -1.07
CA SER A 361 28.18 5.10 -0.11
C SER A 361 27.82 4.82 1.35
N THR A 362 26.66 4.22 1.61
CA THR A 362 26.16 3.92 2.97
C THR A 362 26.36 2.48 3.39
N LYS A 363 26.72 1.58 2.46
CA LYS A 363 26.75 0.13 2.72
C LYS A 363 28.12 -0.52 2.51
N GLY A 364 29.02 0.09 1.73
CA GLY A 364 30.35 -0.43 1.47
C GLY A 364 30.64 -0.77 0.03
N THR A 365 31.73 -1.49 -0.20
CA THR A 365 32.20 -1.91 -1.53
C THR A 365 31.98 -3.39 -1.73
N TYR A 366 31.37 -3.77 -2.84
CA TYR A 366 31.02 -5.14 -3.22
C TYR A 366 31.73 -5.53 -4.50
N TYR A 367 31.92 -6.83 -4.71
CA TYR A 367 32.30 -7.42 -5.99
C TYR A 367 31.28 -8.47 -6.39
N PHE A 368 30.71 -8.31 -7.57
CA PHE A 368 29.76 -9.24 -8.15
C PHE A 368 30.49 -10.15 -9.14
N LYS A 369 30.42 -11.46 -8.88
CA LYS A 369 31.10 -12.51 -9.66
C LYS A 369 30.49 -12.65 -11.06
N GLU A 370 31.02 -13.54 -11.88
CA GLU A 370 30.52 -13.81 -13.23
C GLU A 370 29.03 -14.20 -13.24
N ASN A 371 28.60 -14.94 -12.24
CA ASN A 371 27.22 -15.35 -12.06
C ASN A 371 26.35 -14.26 -11.39
N GLY A 372 26.84 -13.06 -11.20
CA GLY A 372 26.17 -11.93 -10.59
C GLY A 372 26.10 -11.95 -9.07
N GLN A 373 26.48 -13.03 -8.40
CA GLN A 373 26.44 -13.11 -6.93
C GLN A 373 27.52 -12.24 -6.29
N ALA A 374 27.20 -11.52 -5.23
CA ALA A 374 28.17 -10.82 -4.41
C ALA A 374 29.14 -11.83 -3.77
N ALA A 375 30.43 -11.54 -3.77
CA ALA A 375 31.42 -12.31 -3.04
C ALA A 375 31.13 -12.24 -1.54
N GLN A 376 31.16 -13.40 -0.85
CA GLN A 376 30.82 -13.54 0.55
C GLN A 376 31.80 -14.48 1.26
N ASP A 377 32.44 -14.01 2.33
CA ASP A 377 33.39 -14.75 3.16
C ASP A 377 34.43 -15.50 2.31
N GLU A 378 34.93 -14.84 1.27
CA GLU A 378 35.86 -15.45 0.30
C GLU A 378 36.91 -14.47 -0.21
N TRP A 379 37.97 -15.05 -0.79
CA TRP A 379 39.04 -14.31 -1.44
C TRP A 379 38.81 -14.20 -2.95
N MET A 380 38.82 -12.95 -3.47
CA MET A 380 38.84 -12.65 -4.89
C MET A 380 40.18 -12.04 -5.27
N GLY A 381 41.14 -12.85 -5.63
CA GLY A 381 42.51 -12.43 -5.90
C GLY A 381 43.19 -11.88 -4.64
N ARG A 382 43.42 -10.57 -4.59
CA ARG A 382 44.04 -9.90 -3.43
C ARG A 382 43.07 -9.25 -2.47
N TYR A 383 41.79 -9.45 -2.68
CA TYR A 383 40.71 -8.86 -1.92
C TYR A 383 39.96 -9.93 -1.14
N HIS A 384 39.58 -9.64 0.06
CA HIS A 384 38.71 -10.48 0.87
C HIS A 384 37.38 -9.80 1.13
N PHE A 385 36.30 -10.57 1.05
CA PHE A 385 34.95 -10.09 1.35
C PHE A 385 34.47 -10.72 2.66
N GLU A 386 33.79 -9.92 3.47
CA GLU A 386 33.24 -10.30 4.76
C GLU A 386 31.99 -11.19 4.58
N ASN A 387 31.52 -11.74 5.69
CA ASN A 387 30.27 -12.48 5.69
C ASN A 387 29.05 -11.62 5.30
N ASP A 388 29.11 -10.32 5.56
CA ASP A 388 28.11 -9.33 5.09
C ASP A 388 28.32 -8.91 3.63
N ARG A 389 29.23 -9.56 2.92
CA ARG A 389 29.55 -9.37 1.50
C ARG A 389 30.29 -8.05 1.19
N THR A 390 30.69 -7.29 2.20
CA THR A 390 31.46 -6.06 2.01
C THR A 390 32.95 -6.34 1.90
N LEU A 391 33.69 -5.48 1.22
CA LEU A 391 35.13 -5.53 1.10
C LEU A 391 35.78 -5.31 2.46
N SER A 392 36.61 -6.27 2.90
CA SER A 392 37.42 -6.13 4.11
C SER A 392 38.43 -4.98 3.98
N LYS A 393 38.60 -4.17 5.04
CA LYS A 393 39.58 -3.04 5.08
C LYS A 393 40.21 -2.95 6.44
N ASN A 394 41.52 -2.56 6.49
CA ASN A 394 42.30 -2.30 7.73
C ASN A 394 42.22 -3.40 8.78
N LYS A 395 42.33 -4.67 8.39
CA LYS A 395 42.25 -5.81 9.32
C LYS A 395 43.11 -6.98 8.89
N TRP A 396 43.32 -7.93 9.81
CA TRP A 396 43.94 -9.20 9.53
C TRP A 396 42.90 -10.25 9.19
N ILE A 397 43.14 -10.97 8.09
CA ILE A 397 42.39 -12.15 7.73
C ILE A 397 43.37 -13.30 7.66
N GLY A 398 43.31 -14.19 8.64
CA GLY A 398 44.36 -15.19 8.84
C GLY A 398 45.73 -14.54 9.01
N ILE A 399 46.65 -14.86 8.10
CA ILE A 399 48.03 -14.38 8.15
C ILE A 399 48.23 -13.10 7.28
N PHE A 400 47.22 -12.63 6.57
CA PHE A 400 47.34 -11.50 5.68
C PHE A 400 46.72 -10.24 6.26
N HIS A 401 47.48 -9.14 6.22
CA HIS A 401 46.96 -7.84 6.54
C HIS A 401 46.38 -7.17 5.27
N ILE A 402 45.12 -6.79 5.38
CA ILE A 402 44.41 -6.05 4.36
C ILE A 402 44.53 -4.54 4.65
N ASN A 403 44.98 -3.78 3.68
CA ASN A 403 45.19 -2.35 3.82
C ASN A 403 43.88 -1.54 3.76
N ARG A 404 43.99 -0.20 3.88
CA ARG A 404 42.83 0.71 3.82
C ARG A 404 42.08 0.68 2.49
N PHE A 405 42.69 0.19 1.42
CA PHE A 405 42.09 0.07 0.10
C PHE A 405 41.47 -1.33 -0.14
N GLY A 406 41.44 -2.16 0.87
CA GLY A 406 40.80 -3.47 0.84
C GLY A 406 41.61 -4.58 0.18
N ARG A 407 42.90 -4.40 -0.05
CA ARG A 407 43.74 -5.39 -0.73
C ARG A 407 44.98 -5.81 0.09
N VAL A 408 45.36 -7.06 -0.07
CA VAL A 408 46.68 -7.53 0.38
C VAL A 408 47.74 -6.95 -0.54
N SER A 409 48.78 -6.36 0.03
CA SER A 409 49.94 -5.88 -0.70
C SER A 409 51.21 -6.47 -0.08
N LEU A 410 52.06 -7.05 -0.89
CA LEU A 410 53.37 -7.54 -0.45
C LEU A 410 54.31 -6.40 -0.06
N THR A 411 54.04 -5.18 -0.50
CA THR A 411 54.75 -3.97 -0.11
C THR A 411 54.20 -3.32 1.16
N ASP A 412 53.08 -3.77 1.69
CA ASP A 412 52.63 -3.40 3.03
C ASP A 412 53.60 -3.97 4.04
N TYR A 413 54.24 -3.13 4.85
CA TYR A 413 55.28 -3.50 5.81
C TYR A 413 54.82 -4.61 6.79
N ARG A 414 53.50 -4.69 7.07
CA ARG A 414 52.91 -5.70 7.96
C ARG A 414 52.97 -7.08 7.34
N ASN A 415 52.57 -7.21 6.06
CA ASN A 415 52.64 -8.46 5.33
C ASN A 415 54.08 -8.86 5.09
N TYR A 416 54.97 -7.90 4.80
CA TYR A 416 56.38 -8.14 4.62
C TYR A 416 57.07 -8.67 5.89
N LEU A 417 56.79 -8.06 7.03
CA LEU A 417 57.29 -8.52 8.34
C LEU A 417 56.79 -9.93 8.67
N PHE A 418 55.53 -10.24 8.39
CA PHE A 418 54.98 -11.58 8.62
C PHE A 418 55.64 -12.63 7.73
N ILE A 419 55.89 -12.35 6.46
CA ILE A 419 56.61 -13.25 5.56
C ILE A 419 58.05 -13.48 6.04
N ILE A 420 58.75 -12.43 6.44
CA ILE A 420 60.09 -12.56 7.00
C ILE A 420 60.10 -13.43 8.28
N PHE A 421 59.14 -13.20 9.18
CA PHE A 421 59.04 -13.95 10.43
C PHE A 421 58.75 -15.43 10.17
N THR A 422 57.85 -15.75 9.24
CA THR A 422 57.54 -17.15 8.88
C THR A 422 58.72 -17.85 8.22
N LEU A 423 59.46 -17.16 7.33
CA LEU A 423 60.69 -17.68 6.74
C LEU A 423 61.78 -17.92 7.78
N ALA A 424 61.95 -16.99 8.72
CA ALA A 424 62.92 -17.16 9.82
C ALA A 424 62.58 -18.37 10.70
N LEU A 425 61.31 -18.56 11.06
CA LEU A 425 60.84 -19.72 11.81
C LEU A 425 61.08 -21.03 11.05
N ALA A 426 60.82 -21.07 9.74
CA ALA A 426 61.08 -22.22 8.90
C ALA A 426 62.58 -22.59 8.86
N LEU A 427 63.45 -21.58 8.72
CA LEU A 427 64.90 -21.77 8.75
C LEU A 427 65.38 -22.29 10.12
N ILE A 428 64.87 -21.77 11.21
CA ILE A 428 65.15 -22.26 12.57
C ILE A 428 64.71 -23.74 12.70
N PHE A 429 63.53 -24.07 12.24
CA PHE A 429 63.01 -25.44 12.28
C PHE A 429 63.88 -26.41 11.47
N LEU A 430 64.28 -25.99 10.27
CA LEU A 430 65.20 -26.78 9.42
C LEU A 430 66.55 -27.00 10.09
N LYS A 431 67.08 -25.95 10.77
CA LYS A 431 68.33 -26.02 11.51
C LYS A 431 68.23 -26.96 12.70
N LEU A 432 67.13 -26.88 13.45
CA LEU A 432 66.87 -27.80 14.58
C LEU A 432 66.72 -29.27 14.12
N LYS A 433 65.98 -29.45 13.01
CA LYS A 433 65.79 -30.77 12.40
C LYS A 433 67.14 -31.40 11.97
N LYS A 434 68.00 -30.54 11.36
CA LYS A 434 69.37 -30.97 11.00
C LYS A 434 70.19 -31.34 12.23
N GLN A 435 70.20 -30.51 13.26
CA GLN A 435 70.96 -30.81 14.53
C GLN A 435 70.41 -32.04 15.20
N TYR A 436 69.12 -32.29 15.18
CA TYR A 436 68.55 -33.54 15.73
C TYR A 436 68.99 -34.76 14.94
N LYS A 437 69.01 -34.70 13.65
CA LYS A 437 69.47 -35.75 12.76
C LYS A 437 70.98 -36.05 12.98
N ASP A 438 71.79 -35.02 13.11
CA ASP A 438 73.25 -35.14 13.33
C ASP A 438 73.57 -35.74 14.71
N ARG A 439 72.67 -35.51 15.72
CA ARG A 439 72.79 -36.16 17.03
C ARG A 439 72.43 -37.66 17.04
N ILE A 440 71.50 -38.06 16.18
CA ILE A 440 71.12 -39.48 16.05
C ILE A 440 72.19 -40.27 15.30
N ILE A 441 72.85 -39.65 14.32
CA ILE A 441 73.94 -40.33 13.54
C ILE A 441 75.23 -40.44 14.36
N LYS A 442 75.42 -39.70 15.44
CA LYS A 442 76.56 -39.70 16.31
C LYS A 442 76.41 -40.61 17.55
N LYS A 443 75.30 -41.28 17.74
CA LYS A 443 75.04 -42.36 18.67
C LYS A 443 75.08 -43.70 17.89
#